data_b1231c83ac5b84cccfe8c09ce26c27f4
#
_entry.id   b1231c83ac5b84cccfe8c09ce26c27f4
#
_cell.length_a   1.000
_cell.length_b   1.000
_cell.length_c   1.000
_cell.angle_alpha   90.00
_cell.angle_beta   90.00
_cell.angle_gamma   90.00
#
_symmetry.space_group_name_H-M   'P 1'
#
loop_
_entity.id
_entity.type
_entity.pdbx_description
1 polymer ?
#
loop_
_entity_poly.entity_id
_entity_poly.type
_entity_poly.pdbx_seq_one_letter_code
_entity_poly.pdbx_strand_id
1 'polypeptide(L)'
;MCSSDLDNEIVIATILRAGLPFHQGFLNYFDDAQNAFVSAYRKSKKDGTFTVKVEYISCGSLEGKTMLLVDPMLATGSSAALVYEALVEKGGMPAHTHVASIIGSEQGVDYVQRHMPHATTSLWCAAVDEELTSRSYIVPGIGDAGDLAYGEKL
;
A
#
# COMPACT_ATOMS: atom_id res chain seq x y z
N MET A 1 -9.53 -21.37 -7.22
CA MET A 1 -10.76 -20.68 -6.80
C MET A 1 -11.11 -19.70 -7.89
N CYS A 2 -12.31 -19.76 -8.40
CA CYS A 2 -12.77 -18.80 -9.40
C CYS A 2 -13.19 -17.50 -8.69
N SER A 3 -12.90 -16.34 -9.25
CA SER A 3 -13.27 -15.02 -8.68
C SER A 3 -14.79 -14.87 -8.47
N SER A 4 -15.60 -15.71 -9.08
CA SER A 4 -17.05 -15.76 -8.91
C SER A 4 -17.55 -16.23 -7.54
N ASP A 5 -16.65 -16.73 -6.69
CA ASP A 5 -17.00 -17.24 -5.36
C ASP A 5 -16.87 -16.17 -4.26
N LEU A 6 -16.48 -14.93 -4.62
CA LEU A 6 -16.40 -13.79 -3.70
C LEU A 6 -17.68 -12.97 -3.81
N ASP A 7 -18.40 -12.86 -2.70
CA ASP A 7 -19.66 -12.10 -2.62
C ASP A 7 -19.47 -10.59 -2.86
N ASN A 8 -18.23 -10.09 -2.83
CA ASN A 8 -17.89 -8.68 -3.01
C ASN A 8 -16.91 -8.47 -4.15
N GLU A 9 -17.12 -7.42 -4.95
CA GLU A 9 -16.17 -6.99 -5.97
C GLU A 9 -14.82 -6.61 -5.35
N ILE A 10 -13.73 -6.99 -6.03
CA ILE A 10 -12.37 -6.69 -5.61
C ILE A 10 -11.85 -5.45 -6.33
N VAL A 11 -11.18 -4.58 -5.58
CA VAL A 11 -10.41 -3.46 -6.12
C VAL A 11 -8.96 -3.59 -5.67
N ILE A 12 -8.03 -3.68 -6.61
CA ILE A 12 -6.59 -3.66 -6.32
C ILE A 12 -6.11 -2.22 -6.39
N ALA A 13 -5.74 -1.67 -5.25
CA ALA A 13 -5.22 -0.31 -5.12
C ALA A 13 -3.70 -0.34 -4.93
N THR A 14 -2.97 0.37 -5.78
CA THR A 14 -1.52 0.29 -5.87
C THR A 14 -0.85 1.61 -5.59
N ILE A 15 0.16 1.58 -4.72
CA ILE A 15 1.04 2.73 -4.47
C ILE A 15 2.16 2.74 -5.52
N LEU A 16 2.13 3.75 -6.38
CA LEU A 16 3.12 3.92 -7.45
C LEU A 16 4.46 4.43 -6.89
N ARG A 17 5.56 4.06 -7.51
CA ARG A 17 5.85 3.16 -8.64
C ARG A 17 6.05 1.71 -8.20
N ALA A 18 6.58 1.51 -7.00
CA ALA A 18 7.06 0.22 -6.49
C ALA A 18 5.99 -0.88 -6.47
N GLY A 19 4.72 -0.51 -6.29
CA GLY A 19 3.60 -1.45 -6.24
C GLY A 19 3.25 -2.12 -7.57
N LEU A 20 3.66 -1.60 -8.72
CA LEU A 20 3.20 -2.11 -10.03
C LEU A 20 3.53 -3.59 -10.29
N PRO A 21 4.74 -4.12 -10.03
CA PRO A 21 5.01 -5.53 -10.23
C PRO A 21 4.18 -6.42 -9.29
N PHE A 22 3.96 -5.95 -8.07
CA PHE A 22 3.16 -6.65 -7.06
C PHE A 22 1.67 -6.64 -7.44
N HIS A 23 1.15 -5.51 -7.93
CA HIS A 23 -0.18 -5.38 -8.51
C HIS A 23 -0.42 -6.39 -9.63
N GLN A 24 0.53 -6.53 -10.57
CA GLN A 24 0.43 -7.50 -11.65
C GLN A 24 0.34 -8.93 -11.13
N GLY A 25 1.06 -9.25 -10.05
CA GLY A 25 0.95 -10.55 -9.39
C GLY A 25 -0.48 -10.82 -8.88
N PHE A 26 -1.13 -9.84 -8.27
CA PHE A 26 -2.52 -9.97 -7.82
C PHE A 26 -3.50 -10.11 -9.00
N LEU A 27 -3.31 -9.36 -10.10
CA LEU A 27 -4.16 -9.48 -11.30
C LEU A 27 -4.12 -10.86 -11.95
N ASN A 28 -3.04 -11.62 -11.77
CA ASN A 28 -2.96 -12.99 -12.28
C ASN A 28 -3.92 -13.96 -11.57
N TYR A 29 -4.42 -13.57 -10.38
CA TYR A 29 -5.39 -14.35 -9.59
C TYR A 29 -6.78 -13.73 -9.59
N PHE A 30 -6.86 -12.41 -9.59
CA PHE A 30 -8.10 -11.62 -9.55
C PHE A 30 -8.24 -10.85 -10.85
N ASP A 31 -8.39 -11.59 -11.95
CA ASP A 31 -8.38 -11.06 -13.32
C ASP A 31 -9.55 -10.12 -13.63
N ASP A 32 -10.68 -10.26 -12.92
CA ASP A 32 -11.84 -9.36 -13.00
C ASP A 32 -11.76 -8.16 -12.03
N ALA A 33 -10.69 -8.03 -11.23
CA ALA A 33 -10.59 -6.96 -10.26
C ALA A 33 -10.53 -5.58 -10.90
N GLN A 34 -11.22 -4.63 -10.29
CA GLN A 34 -11.06 -3.22 -10.61
C GLN A 34 -9.70 -2.71 -10.13
N ASN A 35 -9.18 -1.67 -10.78
CA ASN A 35 -7.84 -1.17 -10.49
C ASN A 35 -7.90 0.27 -9.99
N ALA A 36 -7.13 0.57 -8.96
CA ALA A 36 -6.91 1.90 -8.45
C ALA A 36 -5.41 2.18 -8.34
N PHE A 37 -5.01 3.40 -8.69
CA PHE A 37 -3.60 3.82 -8.69
C PHE A 37 -3.43 5.09 -7.90
N VAL A 38 -2.45 5.11 -7.00
CA VAL A 38 -2.13 6.25 -6.17
C VAL A 38 -0.66 6.58 -6.28
N SER A 39 -0.34 7.81 -6.62
CA SER A 39 1.02 8.34 -6.52
C SER A 39 1.15 9.08 -5.19
N ALA A 40 2.02 8.58 -4.33
CA ALA A 40 2.40 9.21 -3.08
C ALA A 40 3.92 9.36 -3.03
N TYR A 41 4.40 10.51 -2.59
CA TYR A 41 5.84 10.75 -2.44
C TYR A 41 6.15 11.43 -1.10
N ARG A 42 7.37 11.20 -0.64
CA ARG A 42 7.90 11.82 0.56
C ARG A 42 8.51 13.18 0.20
N LYS A 43 8.00 14.24 0.80
CA LYS A 43 8.58 15.58 0.70
C LYS A 43 9.40 15.85 1.95
N SER A 44 10.72 15.97 1.79
CA SER A 44 11.60 16.35 2.88
C SER A 44 11.36 17.82 3.27
N LYS A 45 11.27 18.07 4.58
CA LYS A 45 11.25 19.42 5.13
C LYS A 45 12.67 19.84 5.51
N LYS A 46 12.85 21.16 5.69
CA LYS A 46 14.15 21.76 6.07
C LYS A 46 14.66 21.33 7.46
N ASP A 47 13.77 20.83 8.31
CA ASP A 47 14.05 20.31 9.66
C ASP A 47 14.46 18.84 9.69
N GLY A 48 14.61 18.18 8.52
CA GLY A 48 14.96 16.77 8.39
C GLY A 48 13.78 15.80 8.50
N THR A 49 12.58 16.29 8.78
CA THR A 49 11.35 15.49 8.75
C THR A 49 10.79 15.38 7.33
N PHE A 50 9.90 14.40 7.09
CA PHE A 50 9.18 14.34 5.80
C PHE A 50 7.68 14.35 6.02
N THR A 51 7.01 14.82 4.98
CA THR A 51 5.56 14.70 4.84
C THR A 51 5.30 13.81 3.62
N VAL A 52 4.41 12.85 3.76
CA VAL A 52 3.90 12.12 2.61
C VAL A 52 2.82 12.96 1.96
N LYS A 53 2.88 13.12 0.64
CA LYS A 53 1.89 13.85 -0.15
C LYS A 53 1.35 12.94 -1.23
N VAL A 54 0.02 12.85 -1.31
CA VAL A 54 -0.68 12.22 -2.42
C VAL A 54 -0.85 13.23 -3.54
N GLU A 55 -0.38 12.92 -4.75
CA GLU A 55 -0.46 13.81 -5.91
C GLU A 55 -1.51 13.37 -6.92
N TYR A 56 -1.69 12.07 -7.07
CA TYR A 56 -2.57 11.52 -8.08
C TYR A 56 -3.33 10.32 -7.52
N ILE A 57 -4.63 10.30 -7.74
CA ILE A 57 -5.51 9.18 -7.43
C ILE A 57 -6.40 8.92 -8.63
N SER A 58 -6.36 7.69 -9.12
CA SER A 58 -7.35 7.13 -10.04
C SER A 58 -7.99 5.94 -9.37
N CYS A 59 -9.26 6.07 -9.01
CA CYS A 59 -10.06 4.96 -8.48
C CYS A 59 -11.53 5.11 -8.87
N GLY A 60 -12.22 3.98 -8.99
CA GLY A 60 -13.68 3.90 -9.04
C GLY A 60 -14.29 3.94 -7.62
N SER A 61 -15.57 3.58 -7.50
CA SER A 61 -16.21 3.40 -6.21
C SER A 61 -15.57 2.24 -5.45
N LEU A 62 -15.29 2.47 -4.15
CA LEU A 62 -14.83 1.45 -3.21
C LEU A 62 -15.96 1.00 -2.27
N GLU A 63 -17.11 1.69 -2.32
CA GLU A 63 -18.20 1.48 -1.40
C GLU A 63 -18.68 0.03 -1.40
N GLY A 64 -18.60 -0.61 -0.22
CA GLY A 64 -19.02 -1.99 -0.01
C GLY A 64 -18.12 -3.06 -0.65
N LYS A 65 -17.02 -2.69 -1.31
CA LYS A 65 -16.10 -3.61 -1.98
C LYS A 65 -14.97 -4.08 -1.08
N THR A 66 -14.29 -5.15 -1.50
CA THR A 66 -13.04 -5.59 -0.88
C THR A 66 -11.86 -4.90 -1.57
N MET A 67 -11.09 -4.10 -0.82
CA MET A 67 -9.90 -3.43 -1.33
C MET A 67 -8.62 -4.19 -0.97
N LEU A 68 -7.78 -4.46 -1.96
CA LEU A 68 -6.41 -4.93 -1.79
C LEU A 68 -5.48 -3.73 -1.97
N LEU A 69 -4.97 -3.17 -0.88
CA LEU A 69 -3.99 -2.09 -0.91
C LEU A 69 -2.59 -2.69 -0.96
N VAL A 70 -1.90 -2.55 -2.09
CA VAL A 70 -0.63 -3.22 -2.36
C VAL A 70 0.54 -2.23 -2.40
N ASP A 71 1.53 -2.50 -1.56
CA ASP A 71 2.83 -1.81 -1.53
C ASP A 71 3.91 -2.83 -1.13
N PRO A 72 4.94 -3.08 -1.94
CA PRO A 72 5.94 -4.11 -1.64
C PRO A 72 6.71 -3.86 -0.36
N MET A 73 6.78 -2.62 0.12
CA MET A 73 7.60 -2.23 1.27
C MET A 73 6.81 -1.40 2.29
N LEU A 74 6.54 -1.99 3.44
CA LEU A 74 5.89 -1.31 4.56
C LEU A 74 6.96 -0.80 5.54
N ALA A 75 7.66 0.31 5.18
CA ALA A 75 8.73 0.85 6.01
C ALA A 75 8.18 1.56 7.26
N THR A 76 7.68 2.79 7.13
CA THR A 76 7.10 3.53 8.27
C THR A 76 5.60 3.32 8.44
N GLY A 77 4.92 2.69 7.50
CA GLY A 77 3.48 2.53 7.47
C GLY A 77 2.68 3.80 7.13
N SER A 78 3.28 4.96 7.24
CA SER A 78 2.58 6.24 7.04
C SER A 78 2.04 6.44 5.62
N SER A 79 2.74 5.93 4.61
CA SER A 79 2.26 6.00 3.21
C SER A 79 1.00 5.17 3.01
N ALA A 80 0.96 3.96 3.55
CA ALA A 80 -0.20 3.06 3.44
C ALA A 80 -1.44 3.67 4.11
N ALA A 81 -1.30 4.19 5.34
CA ALA A 81 -2.41 4.82 6.06
C ALA A 81 -2.93 6.08 5.34
N LEU A 82 -2.03 6.96 4.88
CA LEU A 82 -2.41 8.18 4.18
C LEU A 82 -3.08 7.89 2.82
N VAL A 83 -2.58 6.90 2.09
CA VAL A 83 -3.17 6.46 0.82
C VAL A 83 -4.54 5.84 1.06
N TYR A 84 -4.70 5.05 2.12
CA TYR A 84 -5.99 4.52 2.52
C TYR A 84 -7.01 5.64 2.76
N GLU A 85 -6.68 6.64 3.58
CA GLU A 85 -7.54 7.79 3.86
C GLU A 85 -7.95 8.53 2.57
N ALA A 86 -6.99 8.80 1.69
CA ALA A 86 -7.22 9.48 0.43
C ALA A 86 -8.10 8.67 -0.55
N LEU A 87 -7.95 7.35 -0.56
CA LEU A 87 -8.80 6.45 -1.35
C LEU A 87 -10.23 6.42 -0.82
N VAL A 88 -10.40 6.33 0.51
CA VAL A 88 -11.73 6.36 1.16
C VAL A 88 -12.43 7.70 0.93
N GLU A 89 -11.71 8.81 1.06
CA GLU A 89 -12.26 10.15 0.77
C GLU A 89 -12.79 10.26 -0.67
N LYS A 90 -12.09 9.65 -1.63
CA LYS A 90 -12.43 9.73 -3.05
C LYS A 90 -13.46 8.68 -3.50
N GLY A 91 -13.29 7.44 -3.06
CA GLY A 91 -14.02 6.27 -3.58
C GLY A 91 -15.12 5.71 -2.67
N GLY A 92 -15.22 6.18 -1.43
CA GLY A 92 -16.12 5.66 -0.40
C GLY A 92 -15.49 4.56 0.45
N MET A 93 -16.26 4.07 1.43
CA MET A 93 -15.75 3.13 2.43
C MET A 93 -15.79 1.68 1.90
N PRO A 94 -14.64 0.99 1.81
CA PRO A 94 -14.63 -0.43 1.49
C PRO A 94 -15.24 -1.26 2.63
N ALA A 95 -15.86 -2.39 2.30
CA ALA A 95 -16.35 -3.34 3.29
C ALA A 95 -15.20 -3.96 4.08
N HIS A 96 -14.09 -4.25 3.40
CA HIS A 96 -12.86 -4.73 4.01
C HIS A 96 -11.63 -4.28 3.21
N THR A 97 -10.53 -4.01 3.92
CA THR A 97 -9.24 -3.66 3.31
C THR A 97 -8.19 -4.69 3.69
N HIS A 98 -7.56 -5.29 2.70
CA HIS A 98 -6.35 -6.08 2.89
C HIS A 98 -5.14 -5.23 2.47
N VAL A 99 -4.29 -4.89 3.43
CA VAL A 99 -2.99 -4.28 3.15
C VAL A 99 -1.99 -5.42 2.92
N ALA A 100 -1.37 -5.46 1.75
CA ALA A 100 -0.42 -6.50 1.39
C ALA A 100 0.96 -5.91 1.11
N SER A 101 1.97 -6.44 1.80
CA SER A 101 3.38 -6.08 1.61
C SER A 101 4.26 -7.34 1.51
N ILE A 102 5.36 -7.22 0.77
CA ILE A 102 6.36 -8.29 0.70
C ILE A 102 7.23 -8.24 1.94
N ILE A 103 7.73 -7.05 2.27
CA ILE A 103 8.56 -6.83 3.45
C ILE A 103 8.07 -5.63 4.25
N GLY A 104 8.01 -5.77 5.56
CA GLY A 104 7.65 -4.72 6.50
C GLY A 104 8.72 -4.50 7.55
N SER A 105 8.68 -3.37 8.24
CA SER A 105 9.36 -3.18 9.52
C SER A 105 8.35 -3.34 10.66
N GLU A 106 8.83 -3.69 11.86
CA GLU A 106 8.00 -3.71 13.06
C GLU A 106 7.29 -2.36 13.28
N GLN A 107 8.01 -1.26 13.07
CA GLN A 107 7.45 0.09 13.17
C GLN A 107 6.32 0.32 12.15
N GLY A 108 6.47 -0.14 10.91
CA GLY A 108 5.47 0.02 9.86
C GLY A 108 4.22 -0.80 10.14
N VAL A 109 4.38 -2.03 10.61
CA VAL A 109 3.29 -2.91 11.04
C VAL A 109 2.50 -2.26 12.17
N ASP A 110 3.17 -1.84 13.23
CA ASP A 110 2.59 -1.13 14.38
C ASP A 110 1.84 0.13 13.96
N TYR A 111 2.41 0.91 13.04
CA TYR A 111 1.80 2.15 12.57
C TYR A 111 0.47 1.88 11.85
N VAL A 112 0.45 0.93 10.91
CA VAL A 112 -0.77 0.55 10.18
C VAL A 112 -1.83 0.02 11.13
N GLN A 113 -1.46 -0.83 12.08
CA GLN A 113 -2.38 -1.35 13.08
C GLN A 113 -3.02 -0.26 13.95
N ARG A 114 -2.30 0.81 14.26
CA ARG A 114 -2.82 1.93 15.08
C ARG A 114 -3.64 2.95 14.30
N HIS A 115 -3.40 3.12 13.01
CA HIS A 115 -3.97 4.21 12.21
C HIS A 115 -5.01 3.76 11.19
N MET A 116 -5.18 2.46 10.98
CA MET A 116 -6.24 1.94 10.12
C MET A 116 -7.32 1.21 10.94
N PRO A 117 -8.59 1.17 10.46
CA PRO A 117 -9.69 0.58 11.21
C PRO A 117 -9.48 -0.92 11.44
N HIS A 118 -9.23 -1.34 12.68
CA HIS A 118 -8.97 -2.74 13.03
C HIS A 118 -10.09 -3.71 12.61
N ALA A 119 -11.34 -3.29 12.73
CA ALA A 119 -12.49 -4.15 12.44
C ALA A 119 -12.60 -4.54 10.96
N THR A 120 -12.06 -3.69 10.07
CA THR A 120 -12.21 -3.82 8.61
C THR A 120 -10.87 -3.83 7.87
N THR A 121 -9.76 -4.02 8.58
CA THR A 121 -8.43 -4.07 7.95
C THR A 121 -7.68 -5.32 8.38
N SER A 122 -7.12 -6.02 7.39
CA SER A 122 -6.17 -7.13 7.58
C SER A 122 -4.83 -6.76 6.97
N LEU A 123 -3.75 -7.00 7.71
CA LEU A 123 -2.39 -6.76 7.23
C LEU A 123 -1.70 -8.09 6.91
N TRP A 124 -1.14 -8.17 5.71
CA TRP A 124 -0.41 -9.32 5.19
C TRP A 124 1.01 -8.90 4.86
N CYS A 125 1.99 -9.52 5.50
CA CYS A 125 3.39 -9.24 5.24
C CYS A 125 4.15 -10.57 5.16
N ALA A 126 4.93 -10.78 4.10
CA ALA A 126 5.66 -12.04 3.93
C ALA A 126 6.85 -12.15 4.89
N ALA A 127 7.50 -11.01 5.19
CA ALA A 127 8.55 -10.92 6.19
C ALA A 127 8.50 -9.59 6.92
N VAL A 128 8.90 -9.59 8.19
CA VAL A 128 9.01 -8.38 9.02
C VAL A 128 10.41 -8.30 9.58
N ASP A 129 11.08 -7.18 9.33
CA ASP A 129 12.42 -6.86 9.85
C ASP A 129 12.34 -5.86 11.00
N GLU A 130 13.28 -5.93 11.92
CA GLU A 130 13.22 -5.18 13.18
C GLU A 130 13.55 -3.69 13.01
N GLU A 131 14.46 -3.34 12.09
CA GLU A 131 15.09 -2.02 12.07
C GLU A 131 14.75 -1.18 10.84
N LEU A 132 14.74 0.14 11.05
CA LEU A 132 14.76 1.14 9.99
C LEU A 132 16.02 2.02 10.12
N THR A 133 16.65 2.32 8.98
CA THR A 133 17.69 3.35 8.96
C THR A 133 17.10 4.74 9.19
N SER A 134 17.97 5.74 9.45
CA SER A 134 17.57 7.15 9.56
C SER A 134 16.88 7.70 8.29
N ARG A 135 17.07 7.04 7.15
CA ARG A 135 16.39 7.33 5.88
C ARG A 135 15.14 6.48 5.65
N SER A 136 14.68 5.75 6.66
CA SER A 136 13.52 4.86 6.60
C SER A 136 13.66 3.70 5.60
N TYR A 137 14.86 3.18 5.39
CA TYR A 137 15.08 1.90 4.72
C TYR A 137 14.96 0.76 5.74
N ILE A 138 14.31 -0.32 5.35
CA ILE A 138 14.19 -1.54 6.15
C ILE A 138 15.53 -2.25 6.19
N VAL A 139 15.94 -2.77 7.34
CA VAL A 139 17.21 -3.46 7.55
C VAL A 139 16.93 -4.86 8.14
N PRO A 140 17.43 -5.92 7.48
CA PRO A 140 18.24 -5.99 6.26
C PRO A 140 17.52 -5.54 4.98
N GLY A 141 16.20 -5.72 4.87
CA GLY A 141 15.37 -5.23 3.79
C GLY A 141 15.83 -5.63 2.38
N ILE A 142 15.37 -4.86 1.39
CA ILE A 142 15.72 -5.06 -0.04
C ILE A 142 16.18 -3.75 -0.72
N GLY A 143 16.42 -2.67 0.03
CA GLY A 143 16.70 -1.35 -0.55
C GLY A 143 15.43 -0.59 -0.96
N ASP A 144 15.46 0.14 -2.08
CA ASP A 144 14.29 0.82 -2.67
C ASP A 144 13.68 -0.05 -3.78
N ALA A 145 12.51 -0.60 -3.53
CA ALA A 145 11.82 -1.50 -4.48
C ALA A 145 11.46 -0.79 -5.79
N GLY A 146 11.15 0.51 -5.76
CA GLY A 146 10.85 1.29 -6.95
C GLY A 146 12.07 1.50 -7.83
N ASP A 147 13.21 1.82 -7.23
CA ASP A 147 14.47 2.00 -7.96
C ASP A 147 15.00 0.68 -8.49
N LEU A 148 14.85 -0.41 -7.73
CA LEU A 148 15.21 -1.76 -8.21
C LEU A 148 14.38 -2.20 -9.42
N ALA A 149 13.08 -1.86 -9.44
CA ALA A 149 12.19 -2.26 -10.53
C ALA A 149 12.29 -1.35 -11.77
N TYR A 150 12.55 -0.04 -11.60
CA TYR A 150 12.37 0.96 -12.64
C TYR A 150 13.57 1.92 -12.82
N GLY A 151 14.65 1.71 -12.10
CA GLY A 151 15.80 2.62 -12.09
C GLY A 151 15.58 3.83 -11.16
N GLU A 152 16.69 4.53 -10.89
CA GLU A 152 16.71 5.68 -9.99
C GLU A 152 15.80 6.82 -10.46
N LYS A 153 15.19 7.52 -9.50
CA LYS A 153 14.47 8.78 -9.75
C LYS A 153 15.46 9.93 -9.90
N LEU A 154 15.17 10.85 -10.81
CA LEU A 154 15.88 12.12 -10.91
C LEU A 154 15.44 13.10 -9.83
#